data_edccc8cb5cac3ca2b34be0d62e2935f6
#
_entry.id   edccc8cb5cac3ca2b34be0d62e2935f6
#
_cell.length_a   1.000
_cell.length_b   1.000
_cell.length_c   1.000
_cell.angle_alpha   90.00
_cell.angle_beta   90.00
_cell.angle_gamma   90.00
#
_symmetry.space_group_name_H-M   'P 1'
#
loop_
_entity.id
_entity.type
_entity.pdbx_description
1 polymer ?
#
loop_
_entity_poly.entity_id
_entity_poly.type
_entity_poly.pdbx_seq_one_letter_code
_entity_poly.pdbx_strand_id
1 'polypeptide(L)'
;MKQDLYLIIPDGLNAERIIENLNRFSPQAVLYDPTGHTDAQAKRIIRTIQDKDIAVIIKNDIEKTLAFRADGVQIPYGKGMKNVRKQIGELALGVICATRDEAMRAGEAGADYIGFEGDDAAALTQWWSELFTLPCIDFNPDRPSDFADFRIQILSR
;
A
#
# COMPACT_ATOMS: atom_id res chain seq x y z
N MET A 1 20.49 2.91 -5.60
CA MET A 1 19.28 3.14 -6.40
C MET A 1 18.26 3.97 -5.62
N LYS A 2 17.65 4.91 -6.28
CA LYS A 2 16.63 5.76 -5.63
C LYS A 2 15.34 4.95 -5.47
N GLN A 3 14.87 4.84 -4.23
CA GLN A 3 13.60 4.17 -3.94
C GLN A 3 12.42 5.10 -4.29
N ASP A 4 11.34 4.51 -4.78
CA ASP A 4 10.08 5.22 -4.93
C ASP A 4 9.45 5.47 -3.56
N LEU A 5 8.58 6.45 -3.46
CA LEU A 5 7.94 6.81 -2.21
C LEU A 5 6.51 6.29 -2.14
N TYR A 6 6.21 5.59 -1.04
CA TYR A 6 4.88 5.10 -0.69
C TYR A 6 4.42 5.89 0.53
N LEU A 7 3.46 6.78 0.33
CA LEU A 7 2.98 7.67 1.39
C LEU A 7 1.81 7.01 2.12
N ILE A 8 1.92 6.90 3.44
CA ILE A 8 0.86 6.30 4.26
C ILE A 8 0.01 7.42 4.87
N ILE A 9 -1.28 7.42 4.52
CA ILE A 9 -2.26 8.39 5.02
C ILE A 9 -3.12 7.70 6.07
N PRO A 10 -2.89 7.98 7.35
CA PRO A 10 -3.67 7.34 8.42
C PRO A 10 -5.12 7.82 8.44
N ASP A 11 -5.97 7.07 9.12
CA ASP A 11 -7.37 7.39 9.26
C ASP A 11 -7.60 8.76 9.91
N GLY A 12 -8.68 9.43 9.53
CA GLY A 12 -9.12 10.68 10.15
C GLY A 12 -8.26 11.90 9.88
N LEU A 13 -7.30 11.82 8.97
CA LEU A 13 -6.46 12.96 8.64
C LEU A 13 -7.25 13.96 7.78
N ASN A 14 -7.12 15.24 8.11
CA ASN A 14 -7.81 16.32 7.40
C ASN A 14 -7.42 16.36 5.91
N ALA A 15 -8.41 16.54 5.02
CA ALA A 15 -8.19 16.53 3.57
C ALA A 15 -7.19 17.59 3.10
N GLU A 16 -7.24 18.79 3.67
CA GLU A 16 -6.31 19.86 3.32
C GLU A 16 -4.87 19.48 3.66
N ARG A 17 -4.68 18.86 4.81
CA ARG A 17 -3.36 18.39 5.24
C ARG A 17 -2.84 17.28 4.33
N ILE A 18 -3.71 16.39 3.89
CA ILE A 18 -3.35 15.36 2.91
C ILE A 18 -2.82 16.01 1.63
N ILE A 19 -3.55 16.97 1.08
CA ILE A 19 -3.18 17.64 -0.16
C ILE A 19 -1.86 18.40 -0.03
N GLU A 20 -1.65 19.11 1.07
CA GLU A 20 -0.40 19.81 1.34
C GLU A 20 0.80 18.85 1.32
N ASN A 21 0.65 17.68 1.95
CA ASN A 21 1.71 16.69 2.02
C ASN A 21 1.97 16.01 0.67
N LEU A 22 0.94 15.85 -0.15
CA LEU A 22 1.13 15.33 -1.51
C LEU A 22 2.03 16.25 -2.33
N ASN A 23 1.83 17.55 -2.21
CA ASN A 23 2.66 18.53 -2.91
C ASN A 23 4.09 18.55 -2.38
N ARG A 24 4.26 18.30 -1.08
CA ARG A 24 5.57 18.29 -0.44
C ARG A 24 6.40 17.06 -0.79
N PHE A 25 5.79 15.88 -0.80
CA PHE A 25 6.52 14.61 -0.91
C PHE A 25 6.53 14.00 -2.31
N SER A 26 5.59 14.35 -3.16
CA SER A 26 5.47 13.81 -4.53
C SER A 26 5.60 12.28 -4.60
N PRO A 27 4.73 11.52 -3.88
CA PRO A 27 4.84 10.06 -3.86
C PRO A 27 4.41 9.44 -5.19
N GLN A 28 4.85 8.21 -5.45
CA GLN A 28 4.39 7.40 -6.57
C GLN A 28 3.04 6.74 -6.26
N ALA A 29 2.82 6.40 -4.99
CA ALA A 29 1.58 5.78 -4.52
C ALA A 29 1.28 6.19 -3.09
N VAL A 30 0.00 6.10 -2.73
CA VAL A 30 -0.43 6.33 -1.35
C VAL A 30 -1.23 5.14 -0.85
N LEU A 31 -1.07 4.83 0.43
CA LEU A 31 -1.96 3.92 1.15
C LEU A 31 -2.93 4.79 1.94
N TYR A 32 -4.21 4.72 1.57
CA TYR A 32 -5.24 5.58 2.16
C TYR A 32 -6.22 4.76 2.98
N ASP A 33 -6.40 5.15 4.25
CA ASP A 33 -7.43 4.61 5.13
C ASP A 33 -8.59 5.62 5.17
N PRO A 34 -9.73 5.33 4.53
CA PRO A 34 -10.85 6.27 4.49
C PRO A 34 -11.68 6.33 5.77
N THR A 35 -11.32 5.56 6.80
CA THR A 35 -12.02 5.60 8.08
C THR A 35 -12.02 7.03 8.65
N GLY A 36 -13.17 7.48 9.10
CA GLY A 36 -13.32 8.85 9.61
C GLY A 36 -13.71 9.88 8.56
N HIS A 37 -13.72 9.52 7.29
CA HIS A 37 -14.23 10.38 6.21
C HIS A 37 -15.58 9.89 5.73
N THR A 38 -16.43 10.82 5.28
CA THR A 38 -17.66 10.44 4.59
C THR A 38 -17.32 9.88 3.20
N ASP A 39 -18.24 9.17 2.59
CA ASP A 39 -18.03 8.66 1.23
C ASP A 39 -17.71 9.78 0.24
N ALA A 40 -18.40 10.91 0.35
CA ALA A 40 -18.16 12.07 -0.51
C ALA A 40 -16.75 12.63 -0.32
N GLN A 41 -16.30 12.72 0.93
CA GLN A 41 -14.94 13.19 1.24
C GLN A 41 -13.88 12.22 0.69
N ALA A 42 -14.08 10.91 0.91
CA ALA A 42 -13.16 9.89 0.45
C ALA A 42 -13.04 9.89 -1.07
N LYS A 43 -14.16 9.96 -1.80
CA LYS A 43 -14.15 10.02 -3.25
C LYS A 43 -13.39 11.23 -3.77
N ARG A 44 -13.58 12.37 -3.14
CA ARG A 44 -12.90 13.61 -3.52
C ARG A 44 -11.39 13.52 -3.28
N ILE A 45 -10.99 12.98 -2.13
CA ILE A 45 -9.58 12.81 -1.78
C ILE A 45 -8.91 11.88 -2.80
N ILE A 46 -9.53 10.75 -3.09
CA ILE A 46 -9.00 9.77 -4.04
C ILE A 46 -8.83 10.42 -5.42
N ARG A 47 -9.85 11.12 -5.90
CA ARG A 47 -9.79 11.76 -7.21
C ARG A 47 -8.72 12.84 -7.28
N THR A 48 -8.59 13.64 -6.22
CA THR A 48 -7.56 14.69 -6.14
C THR A 48 -6.17 14.08 -6.24
N ILE A 49 -5.95 12.95 -5.57
CA ILE A 49 -4.67 12.24 -5.62
C ILE A 49 -4.42 11.68 -7.02
N GLN A 50 -5.43 11.03 -7.60
CA GLN A 50 -5.31 10.43 -8.94
C GLN A 50 -5.07 11.49 -10.03
N ASP A 51 -5.62 12.67 -9.87
CA ASP A 51 -5.40 13.79 -10.82
C ASP A 51 -3.93 14.25 -10.83
N LYS A 52 -3.16 13.86 -9.84
CA LYS A 52 -1.71 14.13 -9.77
C LYS A 52 -0.87 12.97 -10.29
N ASP A 53 -1.48 11.98 -10.94
CA ASP A 53 -0.84 10.75 -11.42
C ASP A 53 -0.23 9.91 -10.28
N ILE A 54 -0.86 9.93 -9.11
CA ILE A 54 -0.44 9.14 -7.95
C ILE A 54 -1.46 8.00 -7.77
N ALA A 55 -0.96 6.77 -7.63
CA ALA A 55 -1.83 5.62 -7.41
C ALA A 55 -2.38 5.63 -5.97
N VAL A 56 -3.67 5.32 -5.83
CA VAL A 56 -4.33 5.25 -4.53
C VAL A 56 -4.65 3.80 -4.20
N ILE A 57 -4.05 3.29 -3.13
CA ILE A 57 -4.29 1.96 -2.61
C ILE A 57 -5.11 2.11 -1.33
N ILE A 58 -6.24 1.41 -1.25
CA ILE A 58 -7.11 1.45 -0.07
C ILE A 58 -6.68 0.37 0.92
N LYS A 59 -6.64 0.75 2.19
CA LYS A 59 -6.27 -0.18 3.26
C LYS A 59 -7.45 -1.08 3.65
N ASN A 60 -7.31 -2.39 3.46
CA ASN A 60 -8.20 -3.44 3.99
C ASN A 60 -9.69 -3.35 3.62
N ASP A 61 -10.05 -2.64 2.57
CA ASP A 61 -11.47 -2.48 2.22
C ASP A 61 -11.70 -2.64 0.73
N ILE A 62 -12.07 -3.85 0.33
CA ILE A 62 -12.30 -4.20 -1.08
C ILE A 62 -13.54 -3.46 -1.61
N GLU A 63 -14.60 -3.41 -0.81
CA GLU A 63 -15.85 -2.76 -1.22
C GLU A 63 -15.63 -1.28 -1.55
N LYS A 64 -14.93 -0.56 -0.68
CA LYS A 64 -14.61 0.85 -0.91
C LYS A 64 -13.62 1.03 -2.07
N THR A 65 -12.69 0.10 -2.24
CA THR A 65 -11.77 0.11 -3.38
C THR A 65 -12.53 0.14 -4.70
N LEU A 66 -13.52 -0.73 -4.84
CA LEU A 66 -14.36 -0.80 -6.03
C LEU A 66 -15.31 0.40 -6.15
N ALA A 67 -16.00 0.73 -5.06
CA ALA A 67 -17.00 1.79 -5.05
C ALA A 67 -16.39 3.17 -5.34
N PHE A 68 -15.20 3.42 -4.82
CA PHE A 68 -14.53 4.73 -4.96
C PHE A 68 -13.57 4.78 -6.15
N ARG A 69 -13.46 3.69 -6.92
CA ARG A 69 -12.58 3.59 -8.08
C ARG A 69 -11.12 3.88 -7.76
N ALA A 70 -10.64 3.31 -6.65
CA ALA A 70 -9.24 3.37 -6.29
C ALA A 70 -8.40 2.49 -7.23
N ASP A 71 -7.09 2.64 -7.18
CA ASP A 71 -6.17 1.90 -8.05
C ASP A 71 -5.86 0.50 -7.54
N GLY A 72 -6.07 0.25 -6.25
CA GLY A 72 -5.83 -1.06 -5.66
C GLY A 72 -6.21 -1.13 -4.20
N VAL A 73 -5.93 -2.29 -3.61
CA VAL A 73 -6.19 -2.59 -2.20
C VAL A 73 -4.99 -3.28 -1.57
N GLN A 74 -4.70 -2.97 -0.33
CA GLN A 74 -3.68 -3.65 0.46
C GLN A 74 -4.35 -4.39 1.60
N ILE A 75 -4.08 -5.68 1.73
CA ILE A 75 -4.68 -6.55 2.73
C ILE A 75 -3.61 -7.31 3.51
N PRO A 76 -3.88 -7.72 4.76
CA PRO A 76 -3.01 -8.66 5.45
C PRO A 76 -3.11 -10.04 4.81
N TYR A 77 -2.02 -10.82 4.92
CA TYR A 77 -2.04 -12.21 4.50
C TYR A 77 -3.16 -12.96 5.23
N GLY A 78 -3.90 -13.79 4.51
CA GLY A 78 -4.98 -14.55 5.12
C GLY A 78 -5.72 -15.41 4.13
N LYS A 79 -6.74 -16.11 4.63
CA LYS A 79 -7.60 -16.95 3.81
C LYS A 79 -8.38 -16.09 2.81
N GLY A 80 -8.54 -16.59 1.61
CA GLY A 80 -9.35 -15.91 0.60
C GLY A 80 -8.60 -14.93 -0.29
N MET A 81 -7.28 -14.84 -0.22
CA MET A 81 -6.49 -13.96 -1.10
C MET A 81 -6.76 -14.20 -2.59
N LYS A 82 -6.89 -15.47 -3.00
CA LYS A 82 -7.23 -15.81 -4.39
C LYS A 82 -8.58 -15.23 -4.79
N ASN A 83 -9.52 -15.22 -3.86
CA ASN A 83 -10.85 -14.68 -4.06
C ASN A 83 -10.81 -13.15 -4.22
N VAL A 84 -9.96 -12.49 -3.45
CA VAL A 84 -9.75 -11.05 -3.57
C VAL A 84 -9.26 -10.70 -4.97
N ARG A 85 -8.29 -11.44 -5.50
CA ARG A 85 -7.80 -11.23 -6.87
C ARG A 85 -8.95 -11.31 -7.88
N LYS A 86 -9.86 -12.26 -7.73
CA LYS A 86 -11.02 -12.38 -8.61
C LYS A 86 -11.98 -11.19 -8.49
N GLN A 87 -12.19 -10.70 -7.27
CA GLN A 87 -13.12 -9.59 -7.01
C GLN A 87 -12.62 -8.27 -7.58
N ILE A 88 -11.33 -8.00 -7.49
CA ILE A 88 -10.76 -6.72 -7.92
C ILE A 88 -10.26 -6.73 -9.37
N GLY A 89 -10.25 -7.89 -10.04
CA GLY A 89 -9.78 -8.00 -11.42
C GLY A 89 -8.32 -7.62 -11.54
N GLU A 90 -8.02 -6.62 -12.37
CA GLU A 90 -6.65 -6.18 -12.64
C GLU A 90 -6.17 -5.03 -11.75
N LEU A 91 -6.95 -4.62 -10.76
CA LEU A 91 -6.51 -3.59 -9.81
C LEU A 91 -5.33 -4.11 -9.00
N ALA A 92 -4.52 -3.19 -8.48
CA ALA A 92 -3.33 -3.57 -7.70
C ALA A 92 -3.72 -4.27 -6.40
N LEU A 93 -3.01 -5.34 -6.08
CA LEU A 93 -3.18 -6.09 -4.84
C LEU A 93 -1.85 -6.12 -4.08
N GLY A 94 -1.83 -5.49 -2.91
CA GLY A 94 -0.71 -5.60 -1.99
C GLY A 94 -1.07 -6.53 -0.84
N VAL A 95 -0.13 -7.35 -0.40
CA VAL A 95 -0.34 -8.28 0.72
C VAL A 95 0.76 -8.10 1.74
N ILE A 96 0.34 -7.88 3.00
CA ILE A 96 1.27 -7.72 4.12
C ILE A 96 1.53 -9.08 4.74
N CYS A 97 2.80 -9.47 4.82
CA CYS A 97 3.24 -10.79 5.24
C CYS A 97 4.20 -10.70 6.42
N ALA A 98 4.23 -11.75 7.24
CA ALA A 98 5.11 -11.83 8.40
C ALA A 98 6.19 -12.91 8.25
N THR A 99 6.09 -13.78 7.24
CA THR A 99 7.01 -14.90 7.04
C THR A 99 7.32 -15.08 5.56
N ARG A 100 8.40 -15.84 5.29
CA ARG A 100 8.78 -16.20 3.92
C ARG A 100 7.69 -17.01 3.21
N ASP A 101 7.09 -17.96 3.93
CA ASP A 101 6.03 -18.80 3.37
C ASP A 101 4.81 -17.96 2.97
N GLU A 102 4.39 -17.04 3.84
CA GLU A 102 3.29 -16.13 3.53
C GLU A 102 3.56 -15.31 2.28
N ALA A 103 4.75 -14.76 2.18
CA ALA A 103 5.13 -13.95 1.02
C ALA A 103 5.10 -14.76 -0.28
N MET A 104 5.62 -15.98 -0.28
CA MET A 104 5.61 -16.85 -1.45
C MET A 104 4.18 -17.23 -1.85
N ARG A 105 3.33 -17.54 -0.87
CA ARG A 105 1.92 -17.87 -1.13
C ARG A 105 1.15 -16.66 -1.65
N ALA A 106 1.42 -15.47 -1.12
CA ALA A 106 0.80 -14.25 -1.59
C ALA A 106 1.17 -13.96 -3.05
N GLY A 107 2.44 -14.13 -3.41
CA GLY A 107 2.89 -13.98 -4.79
C GLY A 107 2.18 -14.96 -5.72
N GLU A 108 2.08 -16.23 -5.33
CA GLU A 108 1.37 -17.26 -6.09
C GLU A 108 -0.13 -16.96 -6.23
N ALA A 109 -0.72 -16.30 -5.25
CA ALA A 109 -2.14 -15.93 -5.26
C ALA A 109 -2.43 -14.68 -6.11
N GLY A 110 -1.40 -14.06 -6.68
CA GLY A 110 -1.57 -12.95 -7.61
C GLY A 110 -1.33 -11.57 -7.02
N ALA A 111 -0.61 -11.47 -5.89
CA ALA A 111 -0.24 -10.17 -5.33
C ALA A 111 0.66 -9.41 -6.33
N ASP A 112 0.47 -8.09 -6.40
CA ASP A 112 1.29 -7.22 -7.22
C ASP A 112 2.50 -6.68 -6.46
N TYR A 113 2.43 -6.63 -5.14
CA TYR A 113 3.57 -6.34 -4.28
C TYR A 113 3.40 -7.02 -2.93
N ILE A 114 4.52 -7.24 -2.25
CA ILE A 114 4.57 -7.83 -0.92
C ILE A 114 5.07 -6.78 0.05
N GLY A 115 4.39 -6.66 1.19
CA GLY A 115 4.85 -5.81 2.28
C GLY A 115 5.24 -6.67 3.48
N PHE A 116 6.28 -6.26 4.17
CA PHE A 116 6.70 -6.90 5.41
C PHE A 116 6.59 -5.89 6.55
N GLU A 117 6.09 -6.34 7.69
CA GLU A 117 6.04 -5.51 8.89
C GLU A 117 6.56 -6.28 10.10
N GLY A 118 6.87 -5.56 11.18
CA GLY A 118 7.40 -6.17 12.38
C GLY A 118 8.93 -6.16 12.43
N ASP A 119 9.49 -6.82 13.44
CA ASP A 119 10.93 -6.77 13.72
C ASP A 119 11.80 -7.43 12.64
N ASP A 120 11.26 -8.41 11.94
CA ASP A 120 11.98 -9.14 10.90
C ASP A 120 11.80 -8.54 9.50
N ALA A 121 11.09 -7.41 9.38
CA ALA A 121 10.75 -6.83 8.09
C ALA A 121 11.98 -6.55 7.22
N ALA A 122 13.05 -6.00 7.80
CA ALA A 122 14.26 -5.69 7.04
C ALA A 122 14.93 -6.94 6.47
N ALA A 123 15.06 -7.99 7.28
CA ALA A 123 15.65 -9.25 6.85
C ALA A 123 14.80 -9.95 5.77
N LEU A 124 13.48 -9.92 5.93
CA LEU A 124 12.55 -10.50 4.96
C LEU A 124 12.57 -9.72 3.65
N THR A 125 12.64 -8.41 3.71
CA THR A 125 12.72 -7.54 2.53
C THR A 125 13.99 -7.83 1.74
N GLN A 126 15.13 -7.93 2.40
CA GLN A 126 16.40 -8.26 1.74
C GLN A 126 16.32 -9.63 1.08
N TRP A 127 15.84 -10.64 1.81
CA TRP A 127 15.70 -11.99 1.29
C TRP A 127 14.82 -12.02 0.02
N TRP A 128 13.67 -11.34 0.06
CA TRP A 128 12.75 -11.29 -1.08
C TRP A 128 13.39 -10.61 -2.28
N SER A 129 14.06 -9.47 -2.06
CA SER A 129 14.66 -8.69 -3.13
C SER A 129 15.74 -9.44 -3.89
N GLU A 130 16.43 -10.37 -3.24
CA GLU A 130 17.49 -11.16 -3.84
C GLU A 130 16.98 -12.34 -4.69
N LEU A 131 15.76 -12.82 -4.40
CA LEU A 131 15.21 -14.01 -5.02
C LEU A 131 14.03 -13.78 -5.95
N PHE A 132 13.32 -12.69 -5.79
CA PHE A 132 12.09 -12.42 -6.53
C PHE A 132 12.11 -11.05 -7.18
N THR A 133 11.39 -10.93 -8.32
CA THR A 133 11.27 -9.65 -9.04
C THR A 133 10.04 -8.84 -8.62
N LEU A 134 9.06 -9.47 -7.98
CA LEU A 134 7.87 -8.79 -7.51
C LEU A 134 8.25 -7.72 -6.48
N PRO A 135 7.74 -6.48 -6.61
CA PRO A 135 8.12 -5.41 -5.68
C PRO A 135 7.81 -5.72 -4.23
N CYS A 136 8.66 -5.24 -3.33
CA CYS A 136 8.46 -5.39 -1.89
C CYS A 136 8.63 -4.06 -1.16
N ILE A 137 7.94 -3.94 -0.03
CA ILE A 137 7.94 -2.75 0.81
C ILE A 137 8.21 -3.17 2.26
N ASP A 138 9.12 -2.46 2.92
CA ASP A 138 9.38 -2.62 4.34
C ASP A 138 8.52 -1.61 5.10
N PHE A 139 7.53 -2.10 5.86
CA PHE A 139 6.61 -1.25 6.62
C PHE A 139 7.07 -0.98 8.04
N ASN A 140 8.31 -1.33 8.39
CA ASN A 140 8.86 -0.97 9.70
C ASN A 140 9.43 0.46 9.61
N PRO A 141 8.79 1.45 10.26
CA PRO A 141 9.23 2.85 10.16
C PRO A 141 10.54 3.12 10.89
N ASP A 142 10.91 2.26 11.84
CA ASP A 142 12.09 2.46 12.68
C ASP A 142 13.39 1.97 12.02
N ARG A 143 13.27 1.06 11.06
CA ARG A 143 14.42 0.44 10.39
C ARG A 143 14.14 0.26 8.90
N PRO A 144 14.11 1.35 8.14
CA PRO A 144 13.84 1.25 6.69
C PRO A 144 14.93 0.43 6.01
N SER A 145 14.51 -0.41 5.08
CA SER A 145 15.40 -1.27 4.31
C SER A 145 15.79 -0.61 2.99
N ASP A 146 17.08 -0.61 2.67
CA ASP A 146 17.58 -0.14 1.37
C ASP A 146 17.23 -1.12 0.23
N PHE A 147 16.80 -2.34 0.57
CA PHE A 147 16.44 -3.37 -0.41
C PHE A 147 14.98 -3.29 -0.88
N ALA A 148 14.15 -2.49 -0.22
CA ALA A 148 12.76 -2.29 -0.62
C ALA A 148 12.68 -1.46 -1.89
N ASP A 149 11.70 -1.75 -2.73
CA ASP A 149 11.44 -0.96 -3.94
C ASP A 149 10.81 0.39 -3.61
N PHE A 150 10.13 0.47 -2.48
CA PHE A 150 9.49 1.69 -1.99
C PHE A 150 9.97 2.03 -0.60
N ARG A 151 10.21 3.31 -0.37
CA ARG A 151 10.42 3.86 0.96
C ARG A 151 9.07 4.39 1.46
N ILE A 152 8.75 4.13 2.73
CA ILE A 152 7.51 4.62 3.32
C ILE A 152 7.73 5.97 4.01
N GLN A 153 6.67 6.78 4.00
CA GLN A 153 6.56 8.00 4.79
C GLN A 153 5.15 8.02 5.37
N ILE A 154 5.04 8.11 6.70
CA ILE A 154 3.74 8.16 7.37
C ILE A 154 3.42 9.62 7.66
N LEU A 155 2.24 10.07 7.22
CA LEU A 155 1.78 11.43 7.52
C LEU A 155 1.39 11.52 8.99
N SER A 156 1.86 12.54 9.67
CA SER A 156 1.50 12.80 11.05
C SER A 156 0.21 13.62 11.14
N ARG A 157 -0.54 13.32 12.17
CA ARG A 157 -1.79 14.02 12.47
C ARG A 157 -1.57 15.44 12.99
#